data_5411b619bfe8ab1ee4a2e703b4a13b25
#
_entry.id   5411b619bfe8ab1ee4a2e703b4a13b25
#
_cell.length_a   1.000
_cell.length_b   1.000
_cell.length_c   1.000
_cell.angle_alpha   90.00
_cell.angle_beta   90.00
_cell.angle_gamma   90.00
#
_symmetry.space_group_name_H-M   'P 1'
#
loop_
_entity.id
_entity.type
_entity.pdbx_description
1 polymer ?
#
loop_
_entity_poly.entity_id
_entity_poly.type
_entity_poly.pdbx_seq_one_letter_code
_entity_poly.pdbx_strand_id
1 'polypeptide(L)'
;VALVTVVLVDPRRPSLVPVAAIGLLAGEVQYTEEMPVAVPWSLPAARPAHTGDDAPVLLSSDANHPAVTARLAAGDRLISAPESHRGERLVDAVAMMDKLRMAGPWESKQTHDSLRRFLLEETYELFDAVHSGSADELREELGDVLLQVLFHARIAEDAPQQSFTIDEVADTLVRKLSNRVPGVLAGEEISLDEQLAQWEQRKASEKLRNSVFDDVPTSQPALALAQKVVQRVDRAGLPADLIPEAITSVTVTLDGDAENGLRTAVLEFMDTVRSTEKAVAAGRRGQDIRGALDVAPLGAITEEEWRAHWPQVTDQSPAAREGSLAASDESLDQPAAAVDDIAESGRADETAEASAGETPAPAVAEGEIASEASAQ
;
A
#
# COMPACT_ATOMS: atom_id res chain seq x y z
N VAL A 1 51.85 -18.19 0.49
CA VAL A 1 51.53 -16.77 0.64
C VAL A 1 50.07 -16.73 1.05
N ALA A 2 49.77 -16.26 2.28
CA ALA A 2 48.39 -16.05 2.70
C ALA A 2 47.78 -14.99 1.77
N LEU A 3 46.63 -15.30 1.14
CA LEU A 3 45.91 -14.36 0.31
C LEU A 3 45.36 -13.26 1.23
N VAL A 4 45.93 -12.08 1.10
CA VAL A 4 45.45 -10.90 1.81
C VAL A 4 44.10 -10.50 1.19
N THR A 5 43.10 -10.24 2.02
CA THR A 5 41.72 -10.10 1.56
C THR A 5 41.03 -8.92 2.24
N VAL A 6 40.35 -8.10 1.48
CA VAL A 6 39.40 -7.10 1.97
C VAL A 6 37.99 -7.71 1.95
N VAL A 7 37.34 -7.69 3.08
CA VAL A 7 35.93 -8.10 3.23
C VAL A 7 35.06 -6.85 3.42
N LEU A 8 34.26 -6.53 2.43
CA LEU A 8 33.28 -5.44 2.52
C LEU A 8 31.91 -5.98 2.86
N VAL A 9 31.34 -5.48 3.95
CA VAL A 9 29.96 -5.77 4.35
C VAL A 9 29.03 -4.60 4.01
N ASP A 10 27.74 -4.88 3.93
CA ASP A 10 26.74 -3.82 3.74
C ASP A 10 26.71 -2.94 5.01
N PRO A 11 26.91 -1.61 4.90
CA PRO A 11 26.89 -0.69 6.05
C PRO A 11 25.56 -0.68 6.81
N ARG A 12 24.46 -1.06 6.15
CA ARG A 12 23.12 -1.18 6.77
C ARG A 12 22.94 -2.48 7.55
N ARG A 13 23.72 -3.53 7.18
CA ARG A 13 23.65 -4.87 7.76
C ARG A 13 25.06 -5.42 8.03
N PRO A 14 25.86 -4.74 8.80
CA PRO A 14 27.28 -5.05 8.96
C PRO A 14 27.54 -6.40 9.64
N SER A 15 26.54 -6.99 10.28
CA SER A 15 26.60 -8.35 10.85
C SER A 15 26.40 -9.47 9.80
N LEU A 16 25.95 -9.15 8.59
CA LEU A 16 25.79 -10.13 7.51
C LEU A 16 27.06 -10.20 6.67
N VAL A 17 27.84 -11.22 6.90
CA VAL A 17 29.10 -11.43 6.17
C VAL A 17 28.91 -12.36 4.97
N PRO A 18 29.62 -12.13 3.85
CA PRO A 18 29.62 -13.04 2.72
C PRO A 18 30.07 -14.45 3.14
N VAL A 19 29.37 -15.49 2.70
CA VAL A 19 29.71 -16.90 3.01
C VAL A 19 31.17 -17.20 2.69
N ALA A 20 31.74 -16.62 1.60
CA ALA A 20 33.13 -16.78 1.20
C ALA A 20 34.15 -16.19 2.21
N ALA A 21 33.72 -15.31 3.11
CA ALA A 21 34.56 -14.69 4.13
C ALA A 21 34.56 -15.45 5.45
N ILE A 22 33.61 -16.35 5.72
CA ILE A 22 33.44 -16.99 7.04
C ILE A 22 34.74 -17.66 7.52
N GLY A 23 35.38 -18.44 6.69
CA GLY A 23 36.63 -19.12 7.06
C GLY A 23 37.82 -18.17 7.27
N LEU A 24 37.80 -17.00 6.63
CA LEU A 24 38.83 -15.99 6.76
C LEU A 24 38.68 -15.17 8.05
N LEU A 25 37.46 -14.93 8.47
CA LEU A 25 37.14 -14.16 9.68
C LEU A 25 37.44 -14.93 10.99
N ALA A 26 37.72 -16.22 10.92
CA ALA A 26 38.17 -17.01 12.06
C ALA A 26 39.66 -16.77 12.41
N GLY A 27 40.42 -16.15 11.51
CA GLY A 27 41.82 -15.81 11.68
C GLY A 27 42.04 -14.39 12.19
N GLU A 28 43.27 -13.87 11.93
CA GLU A 28 43.59 -12.47 12.27
C GLU A 28 42.83 -11.51 11.34
N VAL A 29 42.04 -10.60 11.93
CA VAL A 29 41.19 -9.63 11.24
C VAL A 29 41.50 -8.23 11.77
N GLN A 30 41.76 -7.29 10.87
CA GLN A 30 41.66 -5.87 11.17
C GLN A 30 40.30 -5.35 10.75
N TYR A 31 39.79 -4.35 11.47
CA TYR A 31 38.52 -3.69 11.13
C TYR A 31 38.67 -2.18 11.13
N THR A 32 37.92 -1.52 10.30
CA THR A 32 37.83 -0.06 10.21
C THR A 32 36.88 0.52 11.27
N GLU A 33 37.08 1.78 11.64
CA GLU A 33 36.45 2.43 12.79
C GLU A 33 34.93 2.61 12.65
N GLU A 34 34.40 2.62 11.44
CA GLU A 34 32.97 2.73 11.17
C GLU A 34 32.20 1.43 11.48
N MET A 35 32.94 0.32 11.66
CA MET A 35 32.29 -0.95 11.97
C MET A 35 31.61 -0.91 13.36
N PRO A 36 30.33 -1.29 13.48
CA PRO A 36 29.65 -1.39 14.77
C PRO A 36 30.39 -2.33 15.72
N VAL A 37 30.63 -1.88 16.94
CA VAL A 37 31.47 -2.58 17.93
C VAL A 37 31.06 -4.04 18.16
N ALA A 38 29.78 -4.36 18.06
CA ALA A 38 29.27 -5.72 18.23
C ALA A 38 29.80 -6.71 17.19
N VAL A 39 30.17 -6.25 15.97
CA VAL A 39 30.65 -7.09 14.88
C VAL A 39 32.08 -7.57 15.15
N PRO A 40 33.11 -6.69 15.32
CA PRO A 40 34.46 -7.14 15.63
C PRO A 40 34.54 -7.87 16.97
N TRP A 41 33.74 -7.57 17.97
CA TRP A 41 33.71 -8.30 19.24
C TRP A 41 33.18 -9.74 19.11
N SER A 42 32.47 -10.06 18.06
CA SER A 42 32.09 -11.45 17.75
C SER A 42 33.22 -12.26 17.10
N LEU A 43 34.34 -11.62 16.73
CA LEU A 43 35.43 -12.26 16.04
C LEU A 43 36.60 -12.54 17.03
N PRO A 44 37.18 -13.75 17.01
CA PRO A 44 38.11 -14.19 18.06
C PRO A 44 39.45 -13.40 18.10
N ALA A 45 39.89 -12.85 16.95
CA ALA A 45 41.16 -12.17 16.83
C ALA A 45 41.07 -10.84 16.04
N ALA A 46 39.99 -10.09 16.27
CA ALA A 46 39.78 -8.80 15.61
C ALA A 46 40.48 -7.66 16.35
N ARG A 47 41.11 -6.76 15.59
CA ARG A 47 41.75 -5.54 16.11
C ARG A 47 41.53 -4.36 15.16
N PRO A 48 41.56 -3.11 15.67
CA PRO A 48 41.42 -1.92 14.83
C PRO A 48 42.51 -1.83 13.76
N ALA A 49 42.17 -1.33 12.58
CA ALA A 49 43.08 -1.23 11.41
C ALA A 49 44.34 -0.39 11.65
N HIS A 50 44.28 0.56 12.61
CA HIS A 50 45.42 1.42 12.98
C HIS A 50 46.37 0.79 14.03
N THR A 51 46.17 -0.49 14.41
CA THR A 51 46.94 -1.16 15.43
C THR A 51 47.74 -2.34 14.87
N GLY A 52 49.05 -2.33 15.10
CA GLY A 52 49.97 -3.42 14.71
C GLY A 52 50.21 -3.52 13.20
N ASP A 53 50.88 -4.63 12.79
CA ASP A 53 51.11 -4.94 11.39
C ASP A 53 49.80 -5.34 10.67
N ASP A 54 49.78 -5.22 9.33
CA ASP A 54 48.63 -5.56 8.53
C ASP A 54 48.19 -7.02 8.70
N ALA A 55 46.93 -7.24 9.12
CA ALA A 55 46.36 -8.57 9.20
C ALA A 55 46.05 -9.12 7.81
N PRO A 56 45.96 -10.46 7.62
CA PRO A 56 45.57 -11.06 6.37
C PRO A 56 44.17 -10.64 5.87
N VAL A 57 43.31 -10.23 6.80
CA VAL A 57 41.92 -9.82 6.49
C VAL A 57 41.66 -8.42 7.01
N LEU A 58 41.15 -7.56 6.15
CA LEU A 58 40.57 -6.27 6.53
C LEU A 58 39.04 -6.33 6.35
N LEU A 59 38.31 -6.08 7.44
CA LEU A 59 36.83 -5.99 7.48
C LEU A 59 36.41 -4.53 7.53
N SER A 60 35.55 -4.11 6.60
CA SER A 60 35.03 -2.75 6.52
C SER A 60 33.62 -2.72 5.98
N SER A 61 32.89 -1.66 6.28
CA SER A 61 31.59 -1.35 5.66
C SER A 61 31.66 -0.12 4.72
N ASP A 62 32.84 0.51 4.61
CA ASP A 62 33.09 1.64 3.72
C ASP A 62 34.07 1.28 2.61
N ALA A 63 33.59 1.15 1.39
CA ALA A 63 34.43 0.88 0.21
C ALA A 63 35.44 2.00 -0.10
N ASN A 64 35.18 3.22 0.37
CA ASN A 64 36.05 4.39 0.15
C ASN A 64 37.02 4.63 1.30
N HIS A 65 36.98 3.83 2.35
CA HIS A 65 37.90 3.96 3.47
C HIS A 65 39.37 3.91 2.99
N PRO A 66 40.29 4.78 3.49
CA PRO A 66 41.69 4.82 3.04
C PRO A 66 42.40 3.48 3.15
N ALA A 67 42.19 2.72 4.22
CA ALA A 67 42.78 1.39 4.38
C ALA A 67 42.25 0.38 3.35
N VAL A 68 40.96 0.44 2.98
CA VAL A 68 40.36 -0.41 1.94
C VAL A 68 40.96 -0.09 0.58
N THR A 69 40.96 1.19 0.21
CA THR A 69 41.48 1.63 -1.09
C THR A 69 42.98 1.33 -1.24
N ALA A 70 43.77 1.52 -0.18
CA ALA A 70 45.19 1.19 -0.18
C ALA A 70 45.42 -0.31 -0.40
N ARG A 71 44.69 -1.18 0.27
CA ARG A 71 44.81 -2.63 0.14
C ARG A 71 44.39 -3.14 -1.22
N LEU A 72 43.30 -2.61 -1.75
CA LEU A 72 42.83 -2.95 -3.10
C LEU A 72 43.83 -2.49 -4.17
N ALA A 73 44.45 -1.30 -3.99
CA ALA A 73 45.51 -0.82 -4.87
C ALA A 73 46.80 -1.70 -4.79
N ALA A 74 47.05 -2.31 -3.64
CA ALA A 74 48.14 -3.27 -3.45
C ALA A 74 47.85 -4.65 -4.07
N GLY A 75 46.64 -4.89 -4.56
CA GLY A 75 46.23 -6.13 -5.22
C GLY A 75 45.57 -7.15 -4.30
N ASP A 76 45.11 -6.75 -3.14
CA ASP A 76 44.37 -7.61 -2.22
C ASP A 76 43.07 -8.08 -2.86
N ARG A 77 42.66 -9.29 -2.53
CA ARG A 77 41.38 -9.85 -2.99
C ARG A 77 40.22 -9.15 -2.33
N LEU A 78 39.23 -8.75 -3.11
CA LEU A 78 37.94 -8.25 -2.59
C LEU A 78 36.93 -9.38 -2.45
N ILE A 79 36.30 -9.46 -1.27
CA ILE A 79 35.04 -10.20 -1.04
C ILE A 79 34.03 -9.17 -0.56
N SER A 80 33.05 -8.84 -1.39
CA SER A 80 31.98 -7.90 -1.02
C SER A 80 30.68 -8.63 -0.72
N ALA A 81 29.87 -8.02 0.13
CA ALA A 81 28.46 -8.38 0.23
C ALA A 81 27.83 -8.27 -1.15
N PRO A 82 26.83 -9.11 -1.47
CA PRO A 82 26.07 -8.95 -2.69
C PRO A 82 25.48 -7.53 -2.76
N GLU A 83 25.33 -7.01 -3.96
CA GLU A 83 24.57 -5.76 -4.16
C GLU A 83 23.18 -5.90 -3.55
N SER A 84 22.69 -4.81 -2.95
CA SER A 84 21.34 -4.81 -2.38
C SER A 84 20.29 -5.06 -3.46
N HIS A 85 19.37 -5.96 -3.16
CA HIS A 85 18.25 -6.21 -4.05
C HIS A 85 17.24 -5.04 -4.03
N ARG A 86 16.58 -4.85 -5.16
CA ARG A 86 15.45 -3.88 -5.21
C ARG A 86 14.41 -4.29 -4.18
N GLY A 87 13.94 -3.32 -3.39
CA GLY A 87 12.94 -3.55 -2.36
C GLY A 87 13.51 -3.88 -0.97
N GLU A 88 14.81 -4.03 -0.77
CA GLU A 88 15.38 -4.28 0.56
C GLU A 88 15.03 -3.19 1.59
N ARG A 89 14.84 -1.92 1.15
CA ARG A 89 14.40 -0.83 2.02
C ARG A 89 13.01 -1.05 2.61
N LEU A 90 12.19 -1.90 2.00
CA LEU A 90 10.90 -2.29 2.57
C LEU A 90 11.07 -3.04 3.90
N VAL A 91 12.12 -3.86 4.02
CA VAL A 91 12.44 -4.55 5.29
C VAL A 91 12.84 -3.55 6.38
N ASP A 92 13.57 -2.49 6.02
CA ASP A 92 13.91 -1.42 6.97
C ASP A 92 12.64 -0.66 7.41
N ALA A 93 11.70 -0.41 6.48
CA ALA A 93 10.43 0.24 6.79
C ALA A 93 9.55 -0.62 7.71
N VAL A 94 9.49 -1.94 7.50
CA VAL A 94 8.80 -2.88 8.40
C VAL A 94 9.42 -2.82 9.81
N ALA A 95 10.75 -2.90 9.92
CA ALA A 95 11.43 -2.85 11.21
C ALA A 95 11.25 -1.50 11.92
N MET A 96 11.10 -0.40 11.17
CA MET A 96 10.80 0.91 11.72
C MET A 96 9.37 0.96 12.27
N MET A 97 8.40 0.42 11.51
CA MET A 97 7.00 0.34 11.96
C MET A 97 6.87 -0.49 13.23
N ASP A 98 7.59 -1.61 13.37
CA ASP A 98 7.63 -2.40 14.60
C ASP A 98 8.07 -1.57 15.82
N LYS A 99 9.15 -0.81 15.65
CA LYS A 99 9.67 0.06 16.73
C LYS A 99 8.65 1.15 17.10
N LEU A 100 8.05 1.80 16.11
CA LEU A 100 7.04 2.83 16.33
C LEU A 100 5.82 2.25 17.04
N ARG A 101 5.32 1.11 16.60
CA ARG A 101 4.17 0.45 17.22
C ARG A 101 4.43 0.05 18.68
N MET A 102 5.64 -0.42 19.01
CA MET A 102 6.01 -0.83 20.37
C MET A 102 6.29 0.35 21.29
N ALA A 103 6.91 1.41 20.82
CA ALA A 103 7.45 2.49 21.64
C ALA A 103 6.75 3.84 21.45
N GLY A 104 6.05 4.05 20.32
CA GLY A 104 5.37 5.31 20.01
C GLY A 104 4.11 5.49 20.84
N PRO A 105 3.94 6.62 21.57
CA PRO A 105 2.77 6.86 22.41
C PRO A 105 1.47 7.03 21.62
N TRP A 106 1.55 7.49 20.38
CA TRP A 106 0.41 7.64 19.47
C TRP A 106 0.19 6.36 18.66
N GLU A 107 1.25 5.82 18.08
CA GLU A 107 1.22 4.66 17.19
C GLU A 107 0.71 3.40 17.91
N SER A 108 1.09 3.22 19.17
CA SER A 108 0.64 2.07 19.98
C SER A 108 -0.86 2.03 20.23
N LYS A 109 -1.55 3.18 20.11
CA LYS A 109 -2.99 3.32 20.37
C LYS A 109 -3.85 3.22 19.12
N GLN A 110 -3.24 3.26 17.92
CA GLN A 110 -4.00 3.25 16.68
C GLN A 110 -4.71 1.92 16.45
N THR A 111 -5.87 2.01 15.84
CA THR A 111 -6.71 0.89 15.40
C THR A 111 -6.96 0.99 13.90
N HIS A 112 -7.45 -0.09 13.28
CA HIS A 112 -7.88 -0.03 11.89
C HIS A 112 -8.88 1.10 11.62
N ASP A 113 -9.79 1.35 12.57
CA ASP A 113 -10.83 2.36 12.42
C ASP A 113 -10.28 3.78 12.56
N SER A 114 -9.40 4.04 13.53
CA SER A 114 -8.79 5.37 13.72
C SER A 114 -7.91 5.81 12.54
N LEU A 115 -7.35 4.85 11.79
CA LEU A 115 -6.50 5.12 10.63
C LEU A 115 -7.29 5.29 9.31
N ARG A 116 -8.58 4.99 9.27
CA ARG A 116 -9.37 5.08 8.02
C ARG A 116 -9.35 6.47 7.39
N ARG A 117 -9.41 7.52 8.21
CA ARG A 117 -9.36 8.88 7.70
C ARG A 117 -8.03 9.20 7.00
N PHE A 118 -6.92 8.80 7.59
CA PHE A 118 -5.59 8.99 7.02
C PHE A 118 -5.42 8.21 5.72
N LEU A 119 -5.82 6.93 5.69
CA LEU A 119 -5.77 6.13 4.45
C LEU A 119 -6.57 6.79 3.31
N LEU A 120 -7.71 7.45 3.62
CA LEU A 120 -8.49 8.18 2.62
C LEU A 120 -7.77 9.45 2.16
N GLU A 121 -7.18 10.21 3.09
CA GLU A 121 -6.40 11.41 2.85
C GLU A 121 -5.21 11.10 1.94
N GLU A 122 -4.31 10.19 2.33
CA GLU A 122 -3.16 9.75 1.53
C GLU A 122 -3.57 9.24 0.13
N THR A 123 -4.75 8.63 0.03
CA THR A 123 -5.26 8.19 -1.28
C THR A 123 -5.60 9.38 -2.18
N TYR A 124 -6.16 10.46 -1.66
CA TYR A 124 -6.47 11.65 -2.45
C TYR A 124 -5.20 12.46 -2.75
N GLU A 125 -4.27 12.58 -1.83
CA GLU A 125 -2.97 13.21 -2.05
C GLU A 125 -2.17 12.48 -3.14
N LEU A 126 -2.19 11.15 -3.14
CA LEU A 126 -1.64 10.35 -4.23
C LEU A 126 -2.33 10.66 -5.58
N PHE A 127 -3.66 10.88 -5.62
CA PHE A 127 -4.33 11.27 -6.85
C PHE A 127 -3.88 12.64 -7.35
N ASP A 128 -3.69 13.59 -6.44
CA ASP A 128 -3.18 14.92 -6.78
C ASP A 128 -1.74 14.86 -7.27
N ALA A 129 -0.88 14.08 -6.64
CA ALA A 129 0.49 13.84 -7.07
C ALA A 129 0.58 13.18 -8.46
N VAL A 130 -0.29 12.23 -8.76
CA VAL A 130 -0.42 11.63 -10.10
C VAL A 130 -0.86 12.69 -11.13
N HIS A 131 -1.75 13.61 -10.75
CA HIS A 131 -2.22 14.67 -11.62
C HIS A 131 -1.17 15.76 -11.84
N SER A 132 -0.41 16.13 -10.81
CA SER A 132 0.66 17.15 -10.90
C SER A 132 1.82 16.71 -11.79
N GLY A 133 2.08 15.39 -11.88
CA GLY A 133 3.20 14.81 -12.61
C GLY A 133 4.57 15.00 -11.95
N SER A 134 4.62 15.50 -10.71
CA SER A 134 5.85 15.63 -9.92
C SER A 134 6.33 14.26 -9.43
N ALA A 135 7.56 13.90 -9.81
CA ALA A 135 8.15 12.62 -9.37
C ALA A 135 8.48 12.61 -7.86
N ASP A 136 8.75 13.77 -7.29
CA ASP A 136 9.07 13.90 -5.87
C ASP A 136 7.81 13.79 -5.02
N GLU A 137 6.74 14.51 -5.35
CA GLU A 137 5.42 14.38 -4.73
C GLU A 137 4.90 12.95 -4.85
N LEU A 138 4.92 12.37 -6.05
CA LEU A 138 4.47 10.99 -6.26
C LEU A 138 5.24 9.98 -5.39
N ARG A 139 6.54 10.20 -5.16
CA ARG A 139 7.36 9.34 -4.30
C ARG A 139 6.95 9.48 -2.84
N GLU A 140 6.66 10.69 -2.39
CA GLU A 140 6.21 11.00 -1.04
C GLU A 140 4.87 10.31 -0.77
N GLU A 141 3.85 10.58 -1.59
CA GLU A 141 2.51 10.02 -1.41
C GLU A 141 2.45 8.49 -1.54
N LEU A 142 3.27 7.89 -2.41
CA LEU A 142 3.45 6.44 -2.44
C LEU A 142 4.06 5.92 -1.13
N GLY A 143 4.92 6.69 -0.49
CA GLY A 143 5.49 6.40 0.83
C GLY A 143 4.40 6.38 1.91
N ASP A 144 3.50 7.36 1.89
CA ASP A 144 2.44 7.50 2.88
C ASP A 144 1.33 6.44 2.71
N VAL A 145 0.97 6.11 1.48
CA VAL A 145 0.12 4.92 1.24
C VAL A 145 0.79 3.62 1.71
N LEU A 146 2.11 3.48 1.50
CA LEU A 146 2.86 2.33 2.02
C LEU A 146 2.88 2.33 3.55
N LEU A 147 3.03 3.49 4.20
CA LEU A 147 2.93 3.64 5.65
C LEU A 147 1.60 3.10 6.17
N GLN A 148 0.48 3.44 5.52
CA GLN A 148 -0.84 2.91 5.89
C GLN A 148 -0.90 1.39 5.78
N VAL A 149 -0.33 0.81 4.71
CA VAL A 149 -0.29 -0.65 4.54
C VAL A 149 0.49 -1.31 5.67
N LEU A 150 1.68 -0.80 6.00
CA LEU A 150 2.54 -1.32 7.07
C LEU A 150 1.86 -1.18 8.43
N PHE A 151 1.21 -0.06 8.69
CA PHE A 151 0.52 0.21 9.94
C PHE A 151 -0.66 -0.75 10.15
N HIS A 152 -1.49 -0.90 9.12
CA HIS A 152 -2.61 -1.85 9.18
C HIS A 152 -2.14 -3.30 9.34
N ALA A 153 -1.09 -3.71 8.65
CA ALA A 153 -0.52 -5.05 8.81
C ALA A 153 0.02 -5.27 10.24
N ARG A 154 0.70 -4.26 10.80
CA ARG A 154 1.25 -4.35 12.16
C ARG A 154 0.16 -4.37 13.25
N ILE A 155 -0.94 -3.64 13.05
CA ILE A 155 -2.13 -3.75 13.93
C ILE A 155 -2.74 -5.14 13.84
N ALA A 156 -2.84 -5.70 12.64
CA ALA A 156 -3.40 -7.04 12.44
C ALA A 156 -2.55 -8.14 13.09
N GLU A 157 -1.23 -7.96 13.13
CA GLU A 157 -0.31 -8.88 13.84
C GLU A 157 -0.55 -8.91 15.35
N ASP A 158 -0.94 -7.78 15.95
CA ASP A 158 -1.31 -7.70 17.39
C ASP A 158 -2.69 -8.30 17.70
N ALA A 159 -3.47 -8.68 16.70
CA ALA A 159 -4.84 -9.13 16.92
C ALA A 159 -4.88 -10.48 17.64
N PRO A 160 -5.75 -10.66 18.66
CA PRO A 160 -5.83 -11.89 19.43
C PRO A 160 -6.39 -13.08 18.66
N GLN A 161 -7.06 -12.81 17.54
CA GLN A 161 -7.65 -13.81 16.64
C GLN A 161 -7.44 -13.39 15.20
N GLN A 162 -7.22 -14.38 14.30
CA GLN A 162 -7.00 -14.15 12.88
C GLN A 162 -5.86 -13.16 12.59
N SER A 163 -4.83 -13.16 13.44
CA SER A 163 -3.63 -12.35 13.22
C SER A 163 -2.93 -12.74 11.92
N PHE A 164 -2.33 -11.76 11.26
CA PHE A 164 -1.48 -11.97 10.08
C PHE A 164 -0.39 -10.91 10.03
N THR A 165 0.69 -11.25 9.36
CA THR A 165 1.88 -10.42 9.22
C THR A 165 1.92 -9.70 7.88
N ILE A 166 2.84 -8.74 7.73
CA ILE A 166 3.11 -8.08 6.45
C ILE A 166 3.60 -9.09 5.39
N ASP A 167 4.30 -10.16 5.79
CA ASP A 167 4.75 -11.21 4.87
C ASP A 167 3.56 -11.98 4.28
N GLU A 168 2.53 -12.25 5.08
CA GLU A 168 1.30 -12.90 4.59
C GLU A 168 0.48 -11.99 3.66
N VAL A 169 0.53 -10.66 3.87
CA VAL A 169 -0.02 -9.67 2.93
C VAL A 169 0.72 -9.75 1.60
N ALA A 170 2.06 -9.74 1.64
CA ALA A 170 2.91 -9.86 0.46
C ALA A 170 2.70 -11.20 -0.27
N ASP A 171 2.64 -12.32 0.44
CA ASP A 171 2.36 -13.65 -0.11
C ASP A 171 0.99 -13.70 -0.80
N THR A 172 0.01 -13.03 -0.21
CA THR A 172 -1.34 -12.93 -0.81
C THR A 172 -1.30 -12.17 -2.13
N LEU A 173 -0.53 -11.07 -2.20
CA LEU A 173 -0.33 -10.31 -3.44
C LEU A 173 0.42 -11.15 -4.49
N VAL A 174 1.52 -11.79 -4.11
CA VAL A 174 2.32 -12.64 -5.00
C VAL A 174 1.47 -13.77 -5.59
N ARG A 175 0.74 -14.49 -4.75
CA ARG A 175 -0.20 -15.54 -5.18
C ARG A 175 -1.24 -15.01 -6.16
N LYS A 176 -1.86 -13.86 -5.84
CA LYS A 176 -2.87 -13.23 -6.68
C LYS A 176 -2.32 -12.86 -8.06
N LEU A 177 -1.13 -12.26 -8.12
CA LEU A 177 -0.50 -11.90 -9.38
C LEU A 177 -0.08 -13.14 -10.18
N SER A 178 0.53 -14.14 -9.53
CA SER A 178 0.93 -15.39 -10.16
C SER A 178 -0.26 -16.15 -10.74
N ASN A 179 -1.40 -16.15 -10.05
CA ASN A 179 -2.61 -16.79 -10.53
C ASN A 179 -3.27 -16.04 -11.69
N ARG A 180 -3.16 -14.71 -11.74
CA ARG A 180 -3.88 -13.91 -12.74
C ARG A 180 -3.16 -13.76 -14.07
N VAL A 181 -1.82 -13.77 -14.06
CA VAL A 181 -0.99 -13.55 -15.25
C VAL A 181 0.15 -14.57 -15.42
N PRO A 182 -0.11 -15.87 -15.30
CA PRO A 182 0.96 -16.86 -15.37
C PRO A 182 1.67 -16.88 -16.73
N GLY A 183 0.97 -16.67 -17.84
CA GLY A 183 1.57 -16.60 -19.17
C GLY A 183 2.59 -15.48 -19.27
N VAL A 184 2.26 -14.27 -18.79
CA VAL A 184 3.21 -13.15 -18.75
C VAL A 184 4.43 -13.49 -17.90
N LEU A 185 4.23 -14.11 -16.73
CA LEU A 185 5.32 -14.49 -15.83
C LEU A 185 6.19 -15.63 -16.40
N ALA A 186 5.62 -16.47 -17.26
CA ALA A 186 6.35 -17.50 -18.00
C ALA A 186 7.09 -16.95 -19.25
N GLY A 187 6.93 -15.66 -19.57
CA GLY A 187 7.51 -15.05 -20.75
C GLY A 187 6.79 -15.39 -22.06
N GLU A 188 5.52 -15.78 -21.99
CA GLU A 188 4.70 -16.03 -23.18
C GLU A 188 4.34 -14.70 -23.87
N GLU A 189 4.38 -14.68 -25.20
CA GLU A 189 3.89 -13.57 -25.99
C GLU A 189 2.36 -13.65 -26.08
N ILE A 190 1.66 -12.81 -25.33
CA ILE A 190 0.20 -12.69 -25.34
C ILE A 190 -0.21 -11.27 -25.68
N SER A 191 -1.30 -11.11 -26.39
CA SER A 191 -1.88 -9.79 -26.70
C SER A 191 -2.50 -9.15 -25.46
N LEU A 192 -2.69 -7.83 -25.49
CA LEU A 192 -3.37 -7.10 -24.41
C LEU A 192 -4.79 -7.64 -24.16
N ASP A 193 -5.53 -7.89 -25.24
CA ASP A 193 -6.91 -8.38 -25.12
C ASP A 193 -6.97 -9.78 -24.51
N GLU A 194 -6.07 -10.66 -24.89
CA GLU A 194 -5.95 -12.00 -24.28
C GLU A 194 -5.57 -11.91 -22.80
N GLN A 195 -4.63 -11.04 -22.45
CA GLN A 195 -4.24 -10.83 -21.06
C GLN A 195 -5.41 -10.33 -20.21
N LEU A 196 -6.15 -9.34 -20.70
CA LEU A 196 -7.33 -8.79 -20.02
C LEU A 196 -8.43 -9.85 -19.87
N ALA A 197 -8.70 -10.63 -20.89
CA ALA A 197 -9.69 -11.73 -20.85
C ALA A 197 -9.30 -12.80 -19.83
N GLN A 198 -8.03 -13.23 -19.83
CA GLN A 198 -7.51 -14.18 -18.84
C GLN A 198 -7.58 -13.63 -17.41
N TRP A 199 -7.22 -12.37 -17.23
CA TRP A 199 -7.29 -11.69 -15.93
C TRP A 199 -8.72 -11.70 -15.36
N GLU A 200 -9.70 -11.28 -16.16
CA GLU A 200 -11.10 -11.24 -15.71
C GLU A 200 -11.66 -12.64 -15.46
N GLN A 201 -11.35 -13.61 -16.31
CA GLN A 201 -11.76 -15.00 -16.12
C GLN A 201 -11.21 -15.60 -14.83
N ARG A 202 -9.91 -15.42 -14.56
CA ARG A 202 -9.26 -15.92 -13.35
C ARG A 202 -9.75 -15.22 -12.10
N LYS A 203 -9.93 -13.91 -12.17
CA LYS A 203 -10.53 -13.13 -11.09
C LYS A 203 -11.97 -13.57 -10.76
N ALA A 204 -12.74 -13.96 -11.78
CA ALA A 204 -14.08 -14.49 -11.58
C ALA A 204 -14.07 -15.85 -10.88
N SER A 205 -13.03 -16.69 -11.12
CA SER A 205 -12.90 -18.03 -10.52
C SER A 205 -12.30 -18.02 -9.10
N GLU A 206 -11.65 -16.92 -8.66
CA GLU A 206 -11.02 -16.82 -7.33
C GLU A 206 -12.04 -16.89 -6.17
N LYS A 207 -13.25 -16.45 -6.41
CA LYS A 207 -14.31 -16.43 -5.40
C LYS A 207 -15.64 -16.88 -5.99
N LEU A 208 -16.27 -17.81 -5.31
CA LEU A 208 -17.67 -18.14 -5.58
C LEU A 208 -18.52 -16.91 -5.19
N ARG A 209 -19.18 -16.33 -6.17
CA ARG A 209 -20.08 -15.20 -5.95
C ARG A 209 -21.53 -15.65 -6.01
N ASN A 210 -22.30 -15.26 -5.01
CA ASN A 210 -23.74 -15.50 -4.96
C ASN A 210 -24.52 -14.36 -5.60
N SER A 211 -23.91 -13.18 -5.72
CA SER A 211 -24.47 -12.00 -6.38
C SER A 211 -23.41 -11.35 -7.27
N VAL A 212 -23.84 -10.67 -8.32
CA VAL A 212 -22.99 -9.83 -9.17
C VAL A 212 -22.28 -8.73 -8.39
N PHE A 213 -22.81 -8.36 -7.23
CA PHE A 213 -22.28 -7.29 -6.38
C PHE A 213 -21.40 -7.78 -5.22
N ASP A 214 -21.18 -9.08 -5.12
CA ASP A 214 -20.23 -9.56 -4.12
C ASP A 214 -18.84 -8.93 -4.36
N ASP A 215 -18.17 -8.52 -3.28
CA ASP A 215 -16.90 -7.80 -3.28
C ASP A 215 -16.94 -6.39 -3.93
N VAL A 216 -18.09 -5.76 -4.05
CA VAL A 216 -18.18 -4.35 -4.42
C VAL A 216 -18.14 -3.52 -3.14
N PRO A 217 -17.05 -2.73 -2.88
CA PRO A 217 -17.02 -1.86 -1.71
C PRO A 217 -18.02 -0.72 -1.88
N THR A 218 -18.96 -0.62 -0.95
CA THR A 218 -20.04 0.38 -0.99
C THR A 218 -19.63 1.73 -0.40
N SER A 219 -18.49 1.82 0.27
CA SER A 219 -17.97 3.05 0.88
C SER A 219 -17.23 3.98 -0.09
N GLN A 220 -16.96 3.54 -1.32
CA GLN A 220 -16.31 4.39 -2.33
C GLN A 220 -17.22 5.56 -2.73
N PRO A 221 -16.70 6.68 -3.32
CA PRO A 221 -17.49 7.78 -3.83
C PRO A 221 -18.66 7.30 -4.69
N ALA A 222 -19.84 7.94 -4.58
CA ALA A 222 -21.05 7.43 -5.20
C ALA A 222 -20.95 7.30 -6.72
N LEU A 223 -20.24 8.20 -7.38
CA LEU A 223 -20.04 8.14 -8.82
C LEU A 223 -19.20 6.91 -9.23
N ALA A 224 -18.13 6.63 -8.47
CA ALA A 224 -17.31 5.44 -8.68
C ALA A 224 -18.08 4.15 -8.39
N LEU A 225 -18.93 4.15 -7.36
CA LEU A 225 -19.82 3.06 -7.03
C LEU A 225 -20.85 2.82 -8.15
N ALA A 226 -21.51 3.88 -8.63
CA ALA A 226 -22.46 3.80 -9.74
C ALA A 226 -21.83 3.22 -10.98
N GLN A 227 -20.67 3.73 -11.41
CA GLN A 227 -19.92 3.22 -12.55
C GLN A 227 -19.59 1.73 -12.40
N LYS A 228 -19.15 1.32 -11.22
CA LYS A 228 -18.82 -0.07 -10.90
C LYS A 228 -20.05 -0.97 -10.97
N VAL A 229 -21.17 -0.52 -10.42
CA VAL A 229 -22.44 -1.25 -10.39
C VAL A 229 -22.97 -1.44 -11.81
N VAL A 230 -23.03 -0.37 -12.61
CA VAL A 230 -23.46 -0.44 -14.02
C VAL A 230 -22.60 -1.43 -14.82
N GLN A 231 -21.27 -1.37 -14.70
CA GLN A 231 -20.36 -2.31 -15.36
C GLN A 231 -20.58 -3.77 -14.93
N ARG A 232 -20.97 -3.99 -13.67
CA ARG A 232 -21.21 -5.33 -13.15
C ARG A 232 -22.49 -5.95 -13.70
N VAL A 233 -23.57 -5.18 -13.75
CA VAL A 233 -24.85 -5.66 -14.26
C VAL A 233 -24.85 -5.83 -15.78
N ASP A 234 -24.15 -4.96 -16.50
CA ASP A 234 -23.94 -5.11 -17.94
C ASP A 234 -23.24 -6.45 -18.27
N ARG A 235 -22.14 -6.75 -17.57
CA ARG A 235 -21.45 -8.05 -17.72
C ARG A 235 -22.29 -9.25 -17.29
N ALA A 236 -23.27 -9.06 -16.42
CA ALA A 236 -24.20 -10.09 -16.02
C ALA A 236 -25.39 -10.25 -16.95
N GLY A 237 -25.46 -9.46 -18.00
CA GLY A 237 -26.52 -9.52 -19.01
C GLY A 237 -27.84 -8.91 -18.55
N LEU A 238 -27.82 -7.97 -17.57
CA LEU A 238 -29.03 -7.23 -17.20
C LEU A 238 -29.43 -6.31 -18.35
N PRO A 239 -30.69 -6.34 -18.81
CA PRO A 239 -31.18 -5.41 -19.83
C PRO A 239 -30.98 -3.95 -19.43
N ALA A 240 -30.44 -3.13 -20.33
CA ALA A 240 -30.09 -1.74 -20.06
C ALA A 240 -31.29 -0.86 -19.64
N ASP A 241 -32.48 -1.19 -20.12
CA ASP A 241 -33.73 -0.50 -19.77
C ASP A 241 -34.20 -0.76 -18.32
N LEU A 242 -33.63 -1.75 -17.64
CA LEU A 242 -33.85 -2.00 -16.21
C LEU A 242 -32.91 -1.21 -15.31
N ILE A 243 -31.92 -0.51 -15.87
CA ILE A 243 -31.00 0.35 -15.11
C ILE A 243 -31.70 1.70 -14.89
N PRO A 244 -31.92 2.13 -13.64
CA PRO A 244 -32.61 3.39 -13.37
C PRO A 244 -31.80 4.61 -13.87
N GLU A 245 -32.48 5.60 -14.41
CA GLU A 245 -31.87 6.87 -14.82
C GLU A 245 -31.18 7.57 -13.61
N ALA A 246 -31.73 7.41 -12.42
CA ALA A 246 -31.19 7.97 -11.19
C ALA A 246 -29.74 7.54 -10.85
N ILE A 247 -29.24 6.44 -11.46
CA ILE A 247 -27.84 6.00 -11.27
C ILE A 247 -26.96 6.26 -12.50
N THR A 248 -27.56 6.62 -13.63
CA THR A 248 -26.84 6.92 -14.88
C THR A 248 -26.79 8.42 -15.18
N SER A 249 -27.57 9.23 -14.47
CA SER A 249 -27.61 10.69 -14.61
C SER A 249 -27.56 11.35 -13.23
N VAL A 250 -26.65 12.31 -13.05
CA VAL A 250 -26.47 13.03 -11.79
C VAL A 250 -26.66 14.52 -12.03
N THR A 251 -27.51 15.14 -11.22
CA THR A 251 -27.73 16.59 -11.25
C THR A 251 -27.25 17.20 -9.95
N VAL A 252 -26.32 18.15 -10.03
CA VAL A 252 -25.85 18.93 -8.89
C VAL A 252 -26.67 20.20 -8.80
N THR A 253 -27.27 20.46 -7.63
CA THR A 253 -28.06 21.66 -7.33
C THR A 253 -27.53 22.35 -6.08
N LEU A 254 -27.90 23.62 -5.88
CA LEU A 254 -27.46 24.39 -4.70
C LEU A 254 -27.95 23.80 -3.37
N ASP A 255 -29.14 23.22 -3.36
CA ASP A 255 -29.80 22.75 -2.14
C ASP A 255 -29.83 21.22 -2.03
N GLY A 256 -29.18 20.50 -2.97
CA GLY A 256 -29.20 19.03 -3.02
C GLY A 256 -27.86 18.41 -2.67
N ASP A 257 -27.89 17.27 -2.00
CA ASP A 257 -26.74 16.41 -1.79
C ASP A 257 -26.66 15.34 -2.90
N ALA A 258 -25.96 15.67 -3.99
CA ALA A 258 -25.85 14.79 -5.15
C ALA A 258 -25.08 13.49 -4.83
N GLU A 259 -24.09 13.54 -3.92
CA GLU A 259 -23.33 12.37 -3.51
C GLU A 259 -24.23 11.37 -2.76
N ASN A 260 -24.95 11.84 -1.75
CA ASN A 260 -25.84 10.98 -0.97
C ASN A 260 -27.06 10.52 -1.79
N GLY A 261 -27.60 11.39 -2.63
CA GLY A 261 -28.73 11.05 -3.51
C GLY A 261 -28.36 9.91 -4.48
N LEU A 262 -27.21 10.04 -5.16
CA LEU A 262 -26.71 8.98 -6.04
C LEU A 262 -26.40 7.71 -5.26
N ARG A 263 -25.73 7.81 -4.11
CA ARG A 263 -25.41 6.65 -3.26
C ARG A 263 -26.63 5.87 -2.87
N THR A 264 -27.69 6.55 -2.43
CA THR A 264 -28.98 5.94 -2.05
C THR A 264 -29.59 5.20 -3.24
N ALA A 265 -29.69 5.85 -4.40
CA ALA A 265 -30.23 5.24 -5.60
C ALA A 265 -29.44 3.98 -6.03
N VAL A 266 -28.10 4.03 -5.94
CA VAL A 266 -27.25 2.88 -6.29
C VAL A 266 -27.46 1.72 -5.31
N LEU A 267 -27.55 1.98 -4.01
CA LEU A 267 -27.75 0.92 -3.01
C LEU A 267 -29.15 0.29 -3.15
N GLU A 268 -30.19 1.08 -3.38
CA GLU A 268 -31.53 0.57 -3.66
C GLU A 268 -31.57 -0.30 -4.93
N PHE A 269 -30.87 0.12 -5.98
CA PHE A 269 -30.73 -0.67 -7.20
C PHE A 269 -29.97 -1.98 -6.94
N MET A 270 -28.88 -1.96 -6.18
CA MET A 270 -28.15 -3.17 -5.80
C MET A 270 -29.04 -4.16 -5.05
N ASP A 271 -29.89 -3.68 -4.14
CA ASP A 271 -30.83 -4.52 -3.40
C ASP A 271 -31.94 -5.10 -4.31
N THR A 272 -32.39 -4.33 -5.28
CA THR A 272 -33.35 -4.78 -6.30
C THR A 272 -32.75 -5.93 -7.13
N VAL A 273 -31.53 -5.77 -7.61
CA VAL A 273 -30.82 -6.82 -8.37
C VAL A 273 -30.61 -8.07 -7.52
N ARG A 274 -30.14 -7.93 -6.26
CA ARG A 274 -29.96 -9.07 -5.34
C ARG A 274 -31.28 -9.81 -5.08
N SER A 275 -32.37 -9.07 -4.96
CA SER A 275 -33.69 -9.67 -4.77
C SER A 275 -34.12 -10.45 -6.00
N THR A 276 -33.86 -9.92 -7.18
CA THR A 276 -34.13 -10.60 -8.45
C THR A 276 -33.27 -11.87 -8.62
N GLU A 277 -31.96 -11.78 -8.32
CA GLU A 277 -31.07 -12.95 -8.33
C GLU A 277 -31.59 -14.07 -7.41
N LYS A 278 -32.05 -13.74 -6.21
CA LYS A 278 -32.66 -14.71 -5.28
C LYS A 278 -33.95 -15.31 -5.85
N ALA A 279 -34.79 -14.50 -6.49
CA ALA A 279 -36.01 -14.97 -7.11
C ALA A 279 -35.76 -15.92 -8.28
N VAL A 280 -34.75 -15.59 -9.14
CA VAL A 280 -34.29 -16.50 -10.22
C VAL A 280 -33.77 -17.80 -9.64
N ALA A 281 -32.92 -17.73 -8.60
CA ALA A 281 -32.41 -18.92 -7.94
C ALA A 281 -33.52 -19.82 -7.38
N ALA A 282 -34.52 -19.22 -6.74
CA ALA A 282 -35.69 -19.95 -6.23
C ALA A 282 -36.50 -20.59 -7.36
N GLY A 283 -36.70 -19.88 -8.47
CA GLY A 283 -37.39 -20.39 -9.65
C GLY A 283 -36.67 -21.60 -10.28
N ARG A 284 -35.35 -21.55 -10.40
CA ARG A 284 -34.55 -22.63 -10.96
C ARG A 284 -34.50 -23.89 -10.08
N ARG A 285 -34.60 -23.75 -8.75
CA ARG A 285 -34.57 -24.89 -7.81
C ARG A 285 -35.89 -25.65 -7.70
N GLY A 286 -37.00 -25.06 -8.17
CA GLY A 286 -38.31 -25.64 -7.96
C GLY A 286 -38.77 -25.49 -6.50
N GLN A 287 -40.07 -25.76 -6.24
CA GLN A 287 -40.68 -25.56 -4.90
C GLN A 287 -40.29 -26.60 -3.84
N ASP A 288 -39.43 -27.59 -4.16
CA ASP A 288 -39.22 -28.75 -3.30
C ASP A 288 -38.02 -28.70 -2.34
N ILE A 289 -37.25 -27.59 -2.31
CA ILE A 289 -36.11 -27.48 -1.40
C ILE A 289 -36.36 -26.33 -0.39
N ARG A 290 -37.24 -26.61 0.55
CA ARG A 290 -37.34 -25.80 1.77
C ARG A 290 -36.16 -26.13 2.67
N GLY A 291 -35.13 -25.26 2.70
CA GLY A 291 -34.08 -25.33 3.71
C GLY A 291 -32.64 -25.50 3.22
N ALA A 292 -32.35 -25.52 1.93
CA ALA A 292 -30.99 -25.38 1.46
C ALA A 292 -30.60 -23.90 1.48
N LEU A 293 -29.60 -23.58 2.29
CA LEU A 293 -28.97 -22.27 2.35
C LEU A 293 -28.58 -21.78 0.94
N ASP A 294 -28.77 -20.50 0.68
CA ASP A 294 -28.58 -19.74 -0.55
C ASP A 294 -27.12 -19.68 -1.06
N VAL A 295 -26.46 -20.79 -1.27
CA VAL A 295 -25.00 -20.81 -1.47
C VAL A 295 -24.56 -21.33 -2.85
N ALA A 296 -25.46 -21.53 -3.79
CA ALA A 296 -25.03 -21.97 -5.12
C ALA A 296 -24.87 -20.76 -6.06
N PRO A 297 -23.72 -20.65 -6.78
CA PRO A 297 -23.57 -19.65 -7.83
C PRO A 297 -24.70 -19.81 -8.85
N LEU A 298 -25.37 -18.70 -9.16
CA LEU A 298 -26.52 -18.72 -10.09
C LEU A 298 -26.17 -19.11 -11.52
N GLY A 299 -24.86 -18.99 -11.89
CA GLY A 299 -24.46 -19.02 -13.29
C GLY A 299 -24.98 -17.78 -14.04
N ALA A 300 -24.95 -17.83 -15.37
CA ALA A 300 -25.50 -16.74 -16.19
C ALA A 300 -27.02 -16.69 -16.07
N ILE A 301 -27.58 -15.51 -15.85
CA ILE A 301 -29.01 -15.24 -15.84
C ILE A 301 -29.37 -14.71 -17.23
N THR A 302 -30.41 -15.28 -17.85
CA THR A 302 -30.88 -14.84 -19.16
C THR A 302 -31.70 -13.56 -19.08
N GLU A 303 -31.81 -12.83 -20.19
CA GLU A 303 -32.67 -11.63 -20.26
C GLU A 303 -34.12 -11.93 -19.87
N GLU A 304 -34.64 -13.08 -20.32
CA GLU A 304 -36.00 -13.51 -19.97
C GLU A 304 -36.17 -13.72 -18.47
N GLU A 305 -35.19 -14.33 -17.80
CA GLU A 305 -35.22 -14.54 -16.36
C GLU A 305 -35.11 -13.22 -15.59
N TRP A 306 -34.22 -12.29 -16.03
CA TRP A 306 -34.14 -10.94 -15.49
C TRP A 306 -35.52 -10.26 -15.52
N ARG A 307 -36.16 -10.24 -16.70
CA ARG A 307 -37.47 -9.58 -16.87
C ARG A 307 -38.59 -10.26 -16.13
N ALA A 308 -38.61 -11.60 -16.08
CA ALA A 308 -39.66 -12.37 -15.43
C ALA A 308 -39.70 -12.18 -13.90
N HIS A 309 -38.52 -11.96 -13.30
CA HIS A 309 -38.39 -11.82 -11.85
C HIS A 309 -38.11 -10.39 -11.38
N TRP A 310 -38.01 -9.44 -12.32
CA TRP A 310 -37.82 -8.04 -11.97
C TRP A 310 -39.05 -7.50 -11.22
N PRO A 311 -38.85 -6.77 -10.08
CA PRO A 311 -39.98 -6.21 -9.36
C PRO A 311 -40.80 -5.30 -10.27
N GLN A 312 -42.10 -5.59 -10.42
CA GLN A 312 -42.99 -4.67 -11.12
C GLN A 312 -43.12 -3.41 -10.27
N VAL A 313 -42.86 -2.25 -10.88
CA VAL A 313 -43.11 -0.96 -10.23
C VAL A 313 -44.63 -0.90 -10.02
N THR A 314 -45.08 -1.34 -8.85
CA THR A 314 -46.40 -0.95 -8.38
C THR A 314 -46.30 0.54 -8.11
N ASP A 315 -47.08 1.29 -8.84
CA ASP A 315 -47.24 2.75 -8.73
C ASP A 315 -47.68 3.12 -7.30
N GLN A 316 -46.72 3.08 -6.36
CA GLN A 316 -46.93 3.62 -5.01
C GLN A 316 -46.48 5.07 -5.06
N SER A 317 -47.47 5.92 -5.15
CA SER A 317 -47.40 7.38 -5.04
C SER A 317 -46.39 7.83 -3.96
N PRO A 318 -45.66 8.91 -4.18
CA PRO A 318 -44.60 9.41 -3.26
C PRO A 318 -45.11 9.77 -1.85
N ALA A 319 -46.44 9.84 -1.65
CA ALA A 319 -47.06 10.27 -0.41
C ALA A 319 -46.96 9.32 0.80
N ALA A 320 -46.43 8.09 0.61
CA ALA A 320 -46.32 7.12 1.73
C ALA A 320 -44.92 7.08 2.38
N ARG A 321 -43.91 7.76 1.83
CA ARG A 321 -42.55 7.76 2.36
C ARG A 321 -42.24 8.90 3.33
N GLU A 322 -43.03 9.99 3.34
CA GLU A 322 -42.85 11.11 4.29
C GLU A 322 -43.27 10.78 5.73
N GLY A 323 -44.01 9.71 5.96
CA GLY A 323 -44.48 9.34 7.30
C GLY A 323 -43.54 8.46 8.13
N SER A 324 -42.49 7.88 7.53
CA SER A 324 -41.60 6.94 8.23
C SER A 324 -40.26 7.55 8.69
N LEU A 325 -39.92 8.74 8.25
CA LEU A 325 -38.69 9.46 8.65
C LEU A 325 -38.88 10.37 9.87
N ALA A 326 -40.09 10.52 10.37
CA ALA A 326 -40.39 11.42 11.50
C ALA A 326 -40.41 10.75 12.89
N ALA A 327 -40.04 9.47 13.00
CA ALA A 327 -40.16 8.73 14.27
C ALA A 327 -38.84 8.19 14.85
N SER A 328 -37.70 8.65 14.40
CA SER A 328 -36.40 8.21 14.95
C SER A 328 -35.39 9.33 15.26
N ASP A 329 -35.91 10.56 15.49
CA ASP A 329 -35.05 11.70 15.84
C ASP A 329 -35.32 12.16 17.29
N GLU A 330 -35.13 11.27 18.24
CA GLU A 330 -34.99 11.61 19.67
C GLU A 330 -33.96 10.70 20.32
N SER A 331 -32.70 11.12 20.29
CA SER A 331 -31.66 10.93 21.28
C SER A 331 -30.24 10.85 20.62
N LEU A 332 -29.67 11.97 20.28
CA LEU A 332 -28.20 12.15 20.18
C LEU A 332 -27.89 13.66 20.26
N ASP A 333 -28.28 14.27 21.36
CA ASP A 333 -27.78 15.59 21.75
C ASP A 333 -26.78 15.41 22.90
N GLN A 334 -25.52 15.10 22.54
CA GLN A 334 -24.38 15.39 23.41
C GLN A 334 -23.30 16.05 22.57
N PRO A 335 -22.82 17.24 22.94
CA PRO A 335 -21.80 17.93 22.17
C PRO A 335 -20.46 17.20 22.30
N ALA A 336 -19.92 16.76 21.18
CA ALA A 336 -18.54 16.31 21.06
C ALA A 336 -17.61 17.49 21.46
N ALA A 337 -16.90 17.33 22.55
CA ALA A 337 -15.85 18.25 22.96
C ALA A 337 -14.79 18.36 21.85
N ALA A 338 -14.49 19.60 21.52
CA ALA A 338 -13.47 20.00 20.59
C ALA A 338 -12.13 19.28 20.84
N VAL A 339 -11.65 18.58 19.84
CA VAL A 339 -10.26 18.13 19.73
C VAL A 339 -9.69 18.67 18.40
N ASP A 340 -9.79 20.00 18.25
CA ASP A 340 -8.99 20.76 17.32
C ASP A 340 -7.83 21.33 18.14
N ASP A 341 -6.70 20.62 18.25
CA ASP A 341 -5.41 21.19 18.63
C ASP A 341 -4.34 20.09 18.87
N ILE A 342 -3.98 19.32 17.88
CA ILE A 342 -2.71 18.55 17.96
C ILE A 342 -1.92 18.53 16.61
N ALA A 343 -2.49 19.07 15.54
CA ALA A 343 -1.80 19.08 14.24
C ALA A 343 -0.90 20.32 14.00
N GLU A 344 -0.85 21.29 14.93
CA GLU A 344 -0.06 22.52 14.77
C GLU A 344 1.12 22.69 15.75
N SER A 345 1.43 21.70 16.59
CA SER A 345 2.54 21.81 17.55
C SER A 345 3.88 21.23 17.09
N GLY A 346 3.97 20.77 15.86
CA GLY A 346 5.22 20.25 15.27
C GLY A 346 6.07 21.27 14.50
N ARG A 347 5.64 22.52 14.36
CA ARG A 347 6.34 23.54 13.54
C ARG A 347 6.78 24.80 14.25
N ALA A 348 6.78 24.84 15.56
CA ALA A 348 7.24 26.04 16.30
C ALA A 348 7.99 25.60 17.55
N ASP A 349 9.27 25.26 17.42
CA ASP A 349 10.27 25.52 18.46
C ASP A 349 11.70 25.23 17.96
N GLU A 350 12.16 26.02 17.03
CA GLU A 350 13.59 26.15 16.71
C GLU A 350 13.98 27.60 16.50
N THR A 351 13.59 28.48 17.43
CA THR A 351 14.19 29.82 17.58
C THR A 351 14.10 30.30 19.03
N ALA A 352 14.98 29.85 19.86
CA ALA A 352 15.44 30.66 21.00
C ALA A 352 16.74 30.09 21.59
N GLU A 353 17.71 31.02 21.69
CA GLU A 353 18.95 30.94 22.43
C GLU A 353 20.21 30.47 21.69
N ALA A 354 20.88 31.43 21.07
CA ALA A 354 22.32 31.69 21.30
C ALA A 354 22.64 33.13 20.86
N SER A 355 22.54 34.05 21.78
CA SER A 355 23.23 35.33 21.72
C SER A 355 24.65 35.15 22.24
N ALA A 356 25.61 35.60 21.49
CA ALA A 356 26.87 36.27 21.81
C ALA A 356 28.05 35.75 20.99
N GLY A 357 28.69 36.64 20.24
CA GLY A 357 30.02 36.41 19.67
C GLY A 357 30.20 37.03 18.27
N GLU A 358 30.26 38.36 18.23
CA GLU A 358 30.80 39.10 17.08
C GLU A 358 32.22 38.67 16.74
N THR A 359 32.55 38.51 15.47
CA THR A 359 33.56 39.31 14.72
C THR A 359 33.64 38.87 13.25
N PRO A 360 34.11 39.72 12.31
CA PRO A 360 33.51 39.88 11.00
C PRO A 360 34.24 39.19 9.82
N ALA A 361 33.58 39.32 8.67
CA ALA A 361 33.97 38.83 7.33
C ALA A 361 35.39 39.25 6.87
N PRO A 362 35.83 38.62 5.75
CA PRO A 362 36.01 39.49 4.58
C PRO A 362 35.35 38.96 3.29
N ALA A 363 34.88 39.95 2.54
CA ALA A 363 34.44 39.88 1.16
C ALA A 363 35.59 39.60 0.20
N VAL A 364 35.34 38.86 -0.87
CA VAL A 364 36.00 39.01 -2.21
C VAL A 364 35.04 38.31 -3.21
N ALA A 365 34.39 39.08 -4.03
CA ALA A 365 34.69 39.54 -5.38
C ALA A 365 33.97 38.70 -6.46
N GLU A 366 33.12 39.41 -7.16
CA GLU A 366 32.47 39.07 -8.44
C GLU A 366 33.50 38.72 -9.53
N GLY A 367 33.09 37.83 -10.42
CA GLY A 367 33.77 37.51 -11.66
C GLY A 367 32.80 36.95 -12.67
N GLU A 368 32.13 37.84 -13.42
CA GLU A 368 31.56 37.56 -14.74
C GLU A 368 32.60 36.87 -15.63
N ILE A 369 32.18 35.88 -16.43
CA ILE A 369 32.56 35.80 -17.84
C ILE A 369 31.51 35.01 -18.63
N ALA A 370 31.15 35.63 -19.71
CA ALA A 370 30.18 35.29 -20.72
C ALA A 370 30.50 34.07 -21.60
N SER A 371 29.41 33.54 -22.21
CA SER A 371 29.23 33.18 -23.61
C SER A 371 30.31 32.33 -24.31
N GLU A 372 29.88 31.17 -24.83
CA GLU A 372 29.85 30.96 -26.30
C GLU A 372 29.16 29.66 -26.68
N ALA A 373 28.41 29.77 -27.73
CA ALA A 373 27.58 28.78 -28.40
C ALA A 373 28.40 27.91 -29.36
N SER A 374 27.78 26.84 -29.80
CA SER A 374 27.82 26.16 -31.11
C SER A 374 28.46 24.78 -31.21
N ALA A 375 27.60 23.89 -31.60
CA ALA A 375 27.72 22.88 -32.68
C ALA A 375 28.84 21.81 -32.61
N GLN A 376 28.48 20.59 -32.38
CA GLN A 376 28.42 19.50 -33.37
C GLN A 376 27.63 18.32 -32.80
#